data_c4382196d61c4d18c60069ed4fc79601
#
_entry.id   c4382196d61c4d18c60069ed4fc79601
#
_cell.length_a   1.000
_cell.length_b   1.000
_cell.length_c   1.000
_cell.angle_alpha   90.00
_cell.angle_beta   90.00
_cell.angle_gamma   90.00
#
_symmetry.space_group_name_H-M   'P 1'
#
loop_
_entity.id
_entity.type
_entity.pdbx_description
1 polymer ?
#
loop_
_entity_poly.entity_id
_entity_poly.type
_entity_poly.pdbx_seq_one_letter_code
_entity_poly.pdbx_strand_id
1 'polypeptide(L)'
;MKPVVTGILGGSFNPAHGGHRRVSLFALAALGLDEMWWLVSPGNPLKPKAGMAPLAARAASARRQARRAPIRVSAIERELGTRFTIDSLRKLQRRWPKRRFIWLMGSDNLAQFVRWKNWRGIARLMPIAVIARPGYDSAALASPAMAWLRRFRRSAASIRNRAGW
;
A
#
# COMPACT_ATOMS: atom_id res chain seq x y z
N MET A 1 3.91 25.24 5.65
CA MET A 1 2.85 24.41 5.02
C MET A 1 3.02 22.97 5.48
N LYS A 2 1.96 22.35 6.00
CA LYS A 2 2.02 20.94 6.41
C LYS A 2 2.15 20.03 5.18
N PRO A 3 3.01 19.01 5.22
CA PRO A 3 3.13 18.08 4.10
C PRO A 3 1.84 17.30 3.89
N VAL A 4 1.52 16.99 2.64
CA VAL A 4 0.40 16.10 2.29
C VAL A 4 0.79 14.68 2.67
N VAL A 5 -0.08 14.01 3.41
CA VAL A 5 0.12 12.60 3.82
C VAL A 5 -0.73 11.69 2.95
N THR A 6 -0.08 10.84 2.22
CA THR A 6 -0.69 9.96 1.23
C THR A 6 -0.46 8.51 1.60
N GLY A 7 -1.56 7.75 1.73
CA GLY A 7 -1.47 6.30 1.83
C GLY A 7 -1.32 5.68 0.45
N ILE A 8 -0.55 4.61 0.35
CA ILE A 8 -0.37 3.87 -0.89
C ILE A 8 -0.85 2.44 -0.70
N LEU A 9 -1.79 2.02 -1.52
CA LEU A 9 -2.25 0.64 -1.60
C LEU A 9 -1.89 0.10 -2.98
N GLY A 10 -0.95 -0.83 -3.02
CA GLY A 10 -0.56 -1.52 -4.24
C GLY A 10 -1.30 -2.84 -4.40
N GLY A 11 -1.52 -3.25 -5.63
CA GLY A 11 -2.14 -4.53 -5.92
C GLY A 11 -2.41 -4.72 -7.40
N SER A 12 -2.86 -5.91 -7.75
CA SER A 12 -3.27 -6.22 -9.13
C SER A 12 -4.63 -5.62 -9.47
N PHE A 13 -5.52 -5.46 -8.47
CA PHE A 13 -6.90 -5.01 -8.67
C PHE A 13 -7.60 -5.80 -9.79
N ASN A 14 -7.67 -7.09 -9.62
CA ASN A 14 -8.16 -8.02 -10.66
C ASN A 14 -9.42 -8.80 -10.21
N PRO A 15 -10.61 -8.18 -10.14
CA PRO A 15 -10.85 -6.74 -10.21
C PRO A 15 -10.67 -6.03 -8.87
N ALA A 16 -10.74 -4.70 -8.88
CA ALA A 16 -10.95 -3.94 -7.65
C ALA A 16 -12.36 -4.25 -7.09
N HIS A 17 -12.49 -4.22 -5.78
CA HIS A 17 -13.74 -4.54 -5.10
C HIS A 17 -13.95 -3.68 -3.85
N GLY A 18 -15.13 -3.84 -3.22
CA GLY A 18 -15.50 -3.05 -2.05
C GLY A 18 -14.54 -3.20 -0.86
N GLY A 19 -13.81 -4.31 -0.78
CA GLY A 19 -12.78 -4.52 0.25
C GLY A 19 -11.62 -3.53 0.14
N HIS A 20 -11.16 -3.25 -1.08
CA HIS A 20 -10.13 -2.23 -1.31
C HIS A 20 -10.62 -0.85 -0.86
N ARG A 21 -11.86 -0.51 -1.16
CA ARG A 21 -12.47 0.75 -0.76
C ARG A 21 -12.59 0.85 0.76
N ARG A 22 -13.11 -0.17 1.42
CA ARG A 22 -13.28 -0.17 2.89
C ARG A 22 -11.96 -0.02 3.63
N VAL A 23 -10.93 -0.74 3.23
CA VAL A 23 -9.59 -0.63 3.80
C VAL A 23 -9.05 0.79 3.64
N SER A 24 -9.23 1.38 2.47
CA SER A 24 -8.76 2.74 2.18
C SER A 24 -9.49 3.80 3.00
N LEU A 25 -10.81 3.72 3.09
CA LEU A 25 -11.60 4.66 3.89
C LEU A 25 -11.28 4.53 5.39
N PHE A 26 -11.09 3.30 5.87
CA PHE A 26 -10.66 3.06 7.24
C PHE A 26 -9.29 3.70 7.53
N ALA A 27 -8.31 3.48 6.65
CA ALA A 27 -6.97 4.04 6.81
C ALA A 27 -6.97 5.57 6.76
N LEU A 28 -7.75 6.17 5.85
CA LEU A 28 -7.91 7.61 5.77
C LEU A 28 -8.34 8.20 7.11
N ALA A 29 -9.33 7.59 7.75
CA ALA A 29 -9.83 8.06 9.05
C ALA A 29 -8.86 7.75 10.19
N ALA A 30 -8.39 6.51 10.30
CA ALA A 30 -7.58 6.04 11.43
C ALA A 30 -6.20 6.72 11.48
N LEU A 31 -5.60 6.98 10.33
CA LEU A 31 -4.26 7.55 10.21
C LEU A 31 -4.26 9.04 9.86
N GLY A 32 -5.43 9.65 9.68
CA GLY A 32 -5.55 11.05 9.30
C GLY A 32 -4.88 11.37 7.97
N LEU A 33 -5.03 10.48 7.00
CA LEU A 33 -4.46 10.68 5.67
C LEU A 33 -5.22 11.75 4.90
N ASP A 34 -4.51 12.49 4.06
CA ASP A 34 -5.14 13.48 3.18
C ASP A 34 -5.73 12.82 1.94
N GLU A 35 -5.09 11.76 1.46
CA GLU A 35 -5.56 10.99 0.30
C GLU A 35 -4.98 9.58 0.29
N MET A 36 -5.54 8.74 -0.57
CA MET A 36 -5.03 7.42 -0.90
C MET A 36 -4.65 7.36 -2.37
N TRP A 37 -3.57 6.67 -2.67
CA TRP A 37 -3.21 6.29 -4.03
C TRP A 37 -3.31 4.78 -4.18
N TRP A 38 -4.07 4.34 -5.15
CA TRP A 38 -4.10 2.95 -5.56
C TRP A 38 -3.14 2.76 -6.74
N LEU A 39 -2.08 1.99 -6.52
CA LEU A 39 -1.14 1.65 -7.57
C LEU A 39 -1.53 0.31 -8.19
N VAL A 40 -2.05 0.37 -9.40
CA VAL A 40 -2.42 -0.84 -10.16
C VAL A 40 -1.17 -1.40 -10.79
N SER A 41 -0.73 -2.55 -10.27
CA SER A 41 0.49 -3.20 -10.73
C SER A 41 0.35 -3.76 -12.15
N PRO A 42 1.35 -3.56 -13.02
CA PRO A 42 1.37 -4.22 -14.33
C PRO A 42 1.46 -5.74 -14.20
N GLY A 43 2.08 -6.26 -13.13
CA GLY A 43 2.16 -7.67 -12.80
C GLY A 43 2.87 -7.88 -11.48
N ASN A 44 2.46 -8.90 -10.72
CA ASN A 44 3.12 -9.28 -9.47
C ASN A 44 4.14 -10.40 -9.76
N PRO A 45 5.45 -10.21 -9.47
CA PRO A 45 6.45 -11.26 -9.69
C PRO A 45 6.19 -12.57 -8.94
N LEU A 46 5.41 -12.51 -7.85
CA LEU A 46 5.08 -13.68 -7.02
C LEU A 46 3.76 -14.36 -7.38
N LYS A 47 3.01 -13.80 -8.35
CA LYS A 47 1.72 -14.34 -8.78
C LYS A 47 1.76 -14.76 -10.25
N PRO A 48 1.09 -15.88 -10.62
CA PRO A 48 0.95 -16.28 -12.01
C PRO A 48 0.21 -15.20 -12.81
N LYS A 49 0.63 -15.00 -14.07
CA LYS A 49 -0.05 -14.06 -14.98
C LYS A 49 -1.35 -14.63 -15.56
N ALA A 50 -1.58 -15.93 -15.45
CA ALA A 50 -2.79 -16.58 -15.93
C ALA A 50 -4.03 -16.03 -15.21
N GLY A 51 -5.08 -15.73 -15.97
CA GLY A 51 -6.33 -15.19 -15.43
C GLY A 51 -6.30 -13.71 -15.06
N MET A 52 -5.19 -13.01 -15.33
CA MET A 52 -5.10 -11.59 -15.07
C MET A 52 -5.68 -10.78 -16.24
N ALA A 53 -6.65 -9.90 -15.95
CA ALA A 53 -7.21 -8.99 -16.93
C ALA A 53 -6.16 -7.97 -17.39
N PRO A 54 -6.32 -7.36 -18.59
CA PRO A 54 -5.44 -6.29 -19.05
C PRO A 54 -5.36 -5.13 -18.05
N LEU A 55 -4.21 -4.48 -17.98
CA LEU A 55 -3.99 -3.35 -17.08
C LEU A 55 -5.06 -2.26 -17.20
N ALA A 56 -5.45 -1.91 -18.42
CA ALA A 56 -6.48 -0.89 -18.66
C ALA A 56 -7.83 -1.27 -18.03
N ALA A 57 -8.25 -2.53 -18.12
CA ALA A 57 -9.48 -3.02 -17.52
C ALA A 57 -9.42 -3.02 -16.01
N ARG A 58 -8.28 -3.40 -15.43
CA ARG A 58 -8.07 -3.41 -13.99
C ARG A 58 -8.05 -2.00 -13.42
N ALA A 59 -7.40 -1.06 -14.09
CA ALA A 59 -7.40 0.35 -13.72
C ALA A 59 -8.82 0.95 -13.82
N ALA A 60 -9.58 0.59 -14.84
CA ALA A 60 -10.97 1.04 -14.98
C ALA A 60 -11.86 0.53 -13.83
N SER A 61 -11.71 -0.73 -13.44
CA SER A 61 -12.45 -1.28 -12.28
C SER A 61 -12.06 -0.56 -10.99
N ALA A 62 -10.80 -0.25 -10.82
CA ALA A 62 -10.31 0.49 -9.66
C ALA A 62 -10.91 1.90 -9.60
N ARG A 63 -10.96 2.62 -10.73
CA ARG A 63 -11.59 3.95 -10.79
C ARG A 63 -13.07 3.91 -10.43
N ARG A 64 -13.78 2.88 -10.83
CA ARG A 64 -15.20 2.72 -10.44
C ARG A 64 -15.35 2.56 -8.93
N GLN A 65 -14.50 1.77 -8.29
CA GLN A 65 -14.54 1.57 -6.84
C GLN A 65 -14.06 2.81 -6.07
N ALA A 66 -13.19 3.62 -6.66
CA ALA A 66 -12.63 4.81 -6.03
C ALA A 66 -13.54 6.04 -6.12
N ARG A 67 -14.66 5.96 -6.81
CA ARG A 67 -15.55 7.10 -7.06
C ARG A 67 -16.01 7.78 -5.77
N ARG A 68 -16.03 9.11 -5.79
CA ARG A 68 -16.50 9.96 -4.69
C ARG A 68 -15.73 9.73 -3.38
N ALA A 69 -14.47 9.39 -3.49
CA ALA A 69 -13.57 9.24 -2.35
C ALA A 69 -12.23 9.89 -2.67
N PRO A 70 -11.45 10.31 -1.67
CA PRO A 70 -10.12 10.88 -1.90
C PRO A 70 -9.10 9.78 -2.24
N ILE A 71 -9.40 9.01 -3.27
CA ILE A 71 -8.61 7.88 -3.77
C ILE A 71 -8.23 8.15 -5.22
N ARG A 72 -6.92 8.21 -5.47
CA ARG A 72 -6.38 8.38 -6.81
C ARG A 72 -5.90 7.02 -7.33
N VAL A 73 -6.40 6.62 -8.49
CA VAL A 73 -5.96 5.39 -9.16
C VAL A 73 -4.86 5.71 -10.15
N SER A 74 -3.74 4.96 -10.08
CA SER A 74 -2.59 5.19 -10.93
C SER A 74 -1.97 3.88 -11.41
N ALA A 75 -1.59 3.83 -12.67
CA ALA A 75 -0.76 2.77 -13.25
C ALA A 75 0.68 3.26 -13.45
N ILE A 76 1.15 4.14 -12.57
CA ILE A 76 2.44 4.83 -12.69
C ILE A 76 3.64 3.88 -12.71
N GLU A 77 3.53 2.69 -12.14
CA GLU A 77 4.62 1.71 -12.16
C GLU A 77 5.03 1.34 -13.59
N ARG A 78 4.07 1.33 -14.51
CA ARG A 78 4.35 1.13 -15.92
C ARG A 78 5.21 2.25 -16.50
N GLU A 79 4.90 3.51 -16.17
CA GLU A 79 5.69 4.67 -16.59
C GLU A 79 7.07 4.71 -15.95
N LEU A 80 7.15 4.32 -14.66
CA LEU A 80 8.41 4.29 -13.92
C LEU A 80 9.33 3.16 -14.37
N GLY A 81 8.81 2.19 -15.11
CA GLY A 81 9.57 1.02 -15.53
C GLY A 81 9.97 0.11 -14.36
N THR A 82 9.23 0.18 -13.26
CA THR A 82 9.53 -0.59 -12.06
C THR A 82 8.69 -1.87 -11.99
N ARG A 83 9.27 -2.89 -11.41
CA ARG A 83 8.65 -4.20 -11.23
C ARG A 83 8.46 -4.55 -9.76
N PHE A 84 9.35 -4.08 -8.90
CA PHE A 84 9.35 -4.38 -7.48
C PHE A 84 8.91 -3.18 -6.66
N THR A 85 8.17 -3.44 -5.58
CA THR A 85 7.61 -2.40 -4.72
C THR A 85 8.67 -1.43 -4.21
N ILE A 86 9.82 -1.94 -3.73
CA ILE A 86 10.89 -1.07 -3.22
C ILE A 86 11.35 -0.04 -4.26
N ASP A 87 11.50 -0.46 -5.49
CA ASP A 87 11.96 0.42 -6.58
C ASP A 87 10.89 1.46 -6.93
N SER A 88 9.62 1.04 -6.97
CA SER A 88 8.49 1.95 -7.19
C SER A 88 8.41 3.02 -6.12
N LEU A 89 8.49 2.62 -4.85
CA LEU A 89 8.37 3.55 -3.72
C LEU A 89 9.54 4.53 -3.66
N ARG A 90 10.76 4.10 -3.97
CA ARG A 90 11.92 4.99 -4.06
C ARG A 90 11.73 6.06 -5.13
N LYS A 91 11.23 5.66 -6.31
CA LYS A 91 10.97 6.61 -7.41
C LYS A 91 9.84 7.57 -7.07
N LEU A 92 8.79 7.09 -6.40
CA LEU A 92 7.70 7.95 -5.93
C LEU A 92 8.20 9.02 -4.97
N GLN A 93 9.03 8.65 -3.99
CA GLN A 93 9.59 9.62 -3.04
C GLN A 93 10.47 10.67 -3.72
N ARG A 94 11.25 10.27 -4.72
CA ARG A 94 12.09 11.22 -5.48
C ARG A 94 11.24 12.18 -6.30
N ARG A 95 10.14 11.69 -6.88
CA ARG A 95 9.26 12.50 -7.72
C ARG A 95 8.41 13.47 -6.90
N TRP A 96 8.02 13.09 -5.68
CA TRP A 96 7.24 13.92 -4.77
C TRP A 96 7.92 14.04 -3.40
N PRO A 97 9.06 14.75 -3.31
CA PRO A 97 9.87 14.76 -2.09
C PRO A 97 9.20 15.50 -0.91
N LYS A 98 8.21 16.33 -1.19
CA LYS A 98 7.46 17.07 -0.14
C LYS A 98 6.25 16.28 0.38
N ARG A 99 5.92 15.16 -0.22
CA ARG A 99 4.78 14.32 0.18
C ARG A 99 5.23 13.25 1.17
N ARG A 100 4.42 13.01 2.18
CA ARG A 100 4.65 11.92 3.13
C ARG A 100 3.85 10.71 2.71
N PHE A 101 4.52 9.60 2.46
CA PHE A 101 3.90 8.36 2.05
C PHE A 101 3.82 7.36 3.19
N ILE A 102 2.72 6.60 3.23
CA ILE A 102 2.54 5.45 4.12
C ILE A 102 2.12 4.26 3.24
N TRP A 103 2.87 3.17 3.34
CA TRP A 103 2.54 1.94 2.61
C TRP A 103 1.49 1.15 3.38
N LEU A 104 0.36 0.83 2.73
CA LEU A 104 -0.70 0.01 3.31
C LEU A 104 -0.61 -1.41 2.78
N MET A 105 -0.80 -2.38 3.66
CA MET A 105 -0.99 -3.77 3.28
C MET A 105 -2.00 -4.44 4.21
N GLY A 106 -2.72 -5.44 3.69
CA GLY A 106 -3.54 -6.30 4.52
C GLY A 106 -2.68 -7.31 5.28
N SER A 107 -3.21 -7.82 6.39
CA SER A 107 -2.53 -8.85 7.18
C SER A 107 -2.23 -10.13 6.38
N ASP A 108 -3.03 -10.43 5.36
CA ASP A 108 -2.79 -11.56 4.45
C ASP A 108 -1.47 -11.43 3.66
N ASN A 109 -1.03 -10.22 3.36
CA ASN A 109 0.24 -9.98 2.66
C ASN A 109 1.45 -10.02 3.60
N LEU A 110 1.25 -9.81 4.88
CA LEU A 110 2.35 -9.74 5.84
C LEU A 110 3.10 -11.07 5.96
N ALA A 111 2.39 -12.20 5.86
CA ALA A 111 2.99 -13.52 5.93
C ALA A 111 4.00 -13.79 4.80
N GLN A 112 3.78 -13.22 3.63
CA GLN A 112 4.68 -13.36 2.47
C GLN A 112 5.58 -12.14 2.23
N PHE A 113 5.49 -11.13 3.09
CA PHE A 113 6.24 -9.89 2.91
C PHE A 113 7.75 -10.10 2.86
N VAL A 114 8.28 -11.08 3.59
CA VAL A 114 9.70 -11.44 3.59
C VAL A 114 10.21 -11.91 2.22
N ARG A 115 9.33 -12.30 1.32
CA ARG A 115 9.67 -12.69 -0.06
C ARG A 115 9.82 -11.50 -0.99
N TRP A 116 9.41 -10.32 -0.57
CA TRP A 116 9.51 -9.13 -1.39
C TRP A 116 10.95 -8.65 -1.43
N LYS A 117 11.39 -8.22 -2.62
CA LYS A 117 12.73 -7.65 -2.80
C LYS A 117 12.96 -6.53 -1.79
N ASN A 118 14.05 -6.66 -1.03
CA ASN A 118 14.47 -5.67 -0.03
C ASN A 118 13.31 -5.20 0.87
N TRP A 119 12.56 -6.13 1.41
CA TRP A 119 11.38 -5.82 2.23
C TRP A 119 11.69 -4.96 3.46
N ARG A 120 12.86 -5.17 4.09
CA ARG A 120 13.30 -4.32 5.20
C ARG A 120 13.57 -2.89 4.74
N GLY A 121 14.06 -2.71 3.51
CA GLY A 121 14.25 -1.40 2.90
C GLY A 121 12.94 -0.64 2.74
N ILE A 122 11.85 -1.33 2.45
CA ILE A 122 10.50 -0.71 2.39
C ILE A 122 10.15 -0.13 3.77
N ALA A 123 10.33 -0.89 4.83
CA ALA A 123 10.05 -0.44 6.19
C ALA A 123 10.93 0.74 6.63
N ARG A 124 12.16 0.80 6.16
CA ARG A 124 13.07 1.92 6.43
C ARG A 124 12.74 3.15 5.61
N LEU A 125 12.14 2.94 4.45
CA LEU A 125 11.82 4.01 3.50
C LEU A 125 10.61 4.84 3.95
N MET A 126 9.58 4.19 4.49
CA MET A 126 8.34 4.82 4.92
C MET A 126 7.59 3.96 5.94
N PRO A 127 6.69 4.56 6.72
CA PRO A 127 5.82 3.79 7.61
C PRO A 127 4.99 2.76 6.85
N ILE A 128 4.77 1.61 7.47
CA ILE A 128 3.89 0.56 6.96
C ILE A 128 2.68 0.45 7.87
N ALA A 129 1.48 0.56 7.31
CA ALA A 129 0.24 0.32 8.01
C ALA A 129 -0.29 -1.06 7.62
N VAL A 130 -0.38 -1.94 8.60
CA VAL A 130 -0.95 -3.28 8.39
C VAL A 130 -2.40 -3.25 8.85
N ILE A 131 -3.30 -3.51 7.92
CA ILE A 131 -4.74 -3.51 8.18
C ILE A 131 -5.20 -4.95 8.42
N ALA A 132 -5.82 -5.18 9.57
CA ALA A 132 -6.32 -6.49 9.94
C ALA A 132 -7.33 -7.01 8.92
N ARG A 133 -7.20 -8.29 8.60
CA ARG A 133 -8.09 -8.97 7.66
C ARG A 133 -8.58 -10.27 8.28
N PRO A 134 -9.91 -10.47 8.41
CA PRO A 134 -10.45 -11.66 9.04
C PRO A 134 -9.87 -12.96 8.46
N GLY A 135 -9.47 -13.88 9.32
CA GLY A 135 -8.89 -15.16 8.94
C GLY A 135 -7.39 -15.16 8.69
N TYR A 136 -6.72 -14.01 8.70
CA TYR A 136 -5.29 -13.90 8.41
C TYR A 136 -4.45 -13.38 9.58
N ASP A 137 -5.09 -12.93 10.66
CA ASP A 137 -4.39 -12.22 11.74
C ASP A 137 -3.39 -13.11 12.49
N SER A 138 -3.74 -14.36 12.78
CA SER A 138 -2.84 -15.28 13.49
C SER A 138 -1.59 -15.60 12.67
N ALA A 139 -1.73 -15.84 11.36
CA ALA A 139 -0.61 -16.08 10.46
C ALA A 139 0.28 -14.83 10.34
N ALA A 140 -0.33 -13.64 10.28
CA ALA A 140 0.38 -12.38 10.22
C ALA A 140 1.19 -12.13 11.51
N LEU A 141 0.59 -12.34 12.67
CA LEU A 141 1.25 -12.16 13.98
C LEU A 141 2.42 -13.13 14.19
N ALA A 142 2.32 -14.33 13.63
CA ALA A 142 3.38 -15.35 13.69
C ALA A 142 4.45 -15.20 12.60
N SER A 143 4.26 -14.25 11.67
CA SER A 143 5.16 -14.12 10.52
C SER A 143 6.55 -13.60 10.91
N PRO A 144 7.63 -14.00 10.17
CA PRO A 144 8.96 -13.45 10.36
C PRO A 144 9.03 -11.94 10.16
N ALA A 145 8.23 -11.39 9.24
CA ALA A 145 8.15 -9.96 9.02
C ALA A 145 7.65 -9.23 10.27
N MET A 146 6.59 -9.73 10.91
CA MET A 146 6.06 -9.14 12.14
C MET A 146 7.08 -9.19 13.27
N ALA A 147 7.82 -10.26 13.42
CA ALA A 147 8.87 -10.39 14.44
C ALA A 147 9.90 -9.26 14.33
N TRP A 148 10.26 -8.88 13.11
CA TRP A 148 11.20 -7.78 12.85
C TRP A 148 10.54 -6.41 12.97
N LEU A 149 9.33 -6.21 12.38
CA LEU A 149 8.62 -4.94 12.35
C LEU A 149 8.14 -4.48 13.73
N ARG A 150 7.83 -5.42 14.61
CA ARG A 150 7.30 -5.14 15.96
C ARG A 150 8.14 -4.15 16.74
N ARG A 151 9.45 -4.13 16.54
CA ARG A 151 10.39 -3.20 17.20
C ARG A 151 10.13 -1.74 16.84
N PHE A 152 9.51 -1.48 15.70
CA PHE A 152 9.28 -0.14 15.17
C PHE A 152 7.82 0.28 15.24
N ARG A 153 7.04 -0.45 16.03
CA ARG A 153 5.59 -0.22 16.14
C ARG A 153 5.29 1.20 16.65
N ARG A 154 4.35 1.85 15.98
CA ARG A 154 3.83 3.17 16.34
C ARG A 154 2.32 3.11 16.47
N SER A 155 1.75 3.98 17.31
CA SER A 155 0.29 4.10 17.41
C SER A 155 -0.29 4.82 16.20
N ALA A 156 -1.52 4.47 15.82
CA ALA A 156 -2.24 5.19 14.77
C ALA A 156 -2.43 6.67 15.14
N ALA A 157 -2.65 6.97 16.43
CA ALA A 157 -2.77 8.34 16.90
C ALA A 157 -1.49 9.15 16.67
N SER A 158 -0.30 8.57 16.84
CA SER A 158 0.95 9.27 16.60
C SER A 158 1.12 9.64 15.11
N ILE A 159 0.68 8.78 14.22
CA ILE A 159 0.67 9.04 12.79
C ILE A 159 -0.35 10.13 12.45
N ARG A 160 -1.57 10.01 12.96
CA ARG A 160 -2.65 10.99 12.74
C ARG A 160 -2.27 12.37 13.23
N ASN A 161 -1.67 12.46 14.40
CA ASN A 161 -1.23 13.71 14.99
C ASN A 161 0.11 14.19 14.42
N ARG A 162 0.67 13.44 13.48
CA ARG A 162 1.92 13.77 12.79
C ARG A 162 3.11 13.93 13.74
N ALA A 163 3.09 13.22 14.84
CA ALA A 163 4.20 13.21 15.79
C ALA A 163 5.44 12.52 15.18
N GLY A 164 6.58 13.19 15.22
CA GLY A 164 7.83 12.62 14.73
C GLY A 164 7.99 12.57 13.20
N TRP A 165 7.30 13.44 12.49
CA TRP A 165 7.51 13.64 11.05
C TRP A 165 8.54 14.73 10.81
#